data_4ae5aaaefdace4a10e64c54d926a4545
#
_entry.id   4ae5aaaefdace4a10e64c54d926a4545
#
_cell.length_a   1.000
_cell.length_b   1.000
_cell.length_c   1.000
_cell.angle_alpha   90.00
_cell.angle_beta   90.00
_cell.angle_gamma   90.00
#
_symmetry.space_group_name_H-M   'P 1'
#
loop_
_entity.id
_entity.type
_entity.pdbx_description
1 polymer ?
#
loop_
_entity_poly.entity_id
_entity_poly.type
_entity_poly.pdbx_seq_one_letter_code
_entity_poly.pdbx_strand_id
1 'polypeptide(L)'
;MVEQTSAVPGELSGCPLDPVLNFLALKWLVHIVWLLGQAQTLRFAELQRQLPGVSAKVLSARLKQLEVLTLLEREDKGTSPPHVIYRLTPYGRSINEFLAGVELKARQLQLPAVSRNGANIDG
;
A
#
# COMPACT_ATOMS: atom_id res chain seq x y z
N MET A 1 1.89 -25.13 -12.69
CA MET A 1 1.44 -25.16 -12.43
C MET A 1 0.56 -25.28 -12.34
N VAL A 2 0.17 -25.49 -12.36
CA VAL A 2 -0.68 -25.51 -12.24
C VAL A 2 -1.29 -26.05 -11.63
N GLU A 3 -1.31 -26.70 -11.24
CA GLU A 3 -1.97 -27.21 -10.63
C GLU A 3 -2.48 -26.92 -9.84
N GLN A 4 -2.40 -26.59 -9.55
CA GLN A 4 -2.90 -26.30 -8.86
C GLN A 4 -3.80 -25.88 -8.85
N THR A 5 -3.84 -25.77 -9.33
CA THR A 5 -4.72 -25.32 -9.58
C THR A 5 -5.72 -25.84 -9.28
N SER A 6 -5.75 -26.59 -8.87
CA SER A 6 -6.74 -27.14 -8.63
C SER A 6 -7.41 -26.66 -7.61
N ALA A 7 -7.35 -25.58 -7.24
CA ALA A 7 -8.04 -25.15 -6.18
C ALA A 7 -9.43 -25.36 -6.35
N VAL A 8 -10.02 -26.08 -5.53
CA VAL A 8 -11.34 -26.31 -5.56
C VAL A 8 -12.07 -25.24 -4.97
N PRO A 9 -13.16 -24.84 -5.46
CA PRO A 9 -13.89 -23.72 -4.95
C PRO A 9 -14.17 -23.74 -3.48
N GLY A 10 -14.29 -24.81 -2.87
CA GLY A 10 -14.57 -24.78 -1.47
C GLY A 10 -13.37 -24.62 -0.61
N GLU A 11 -12.19 -24.56 -1.19
CA GLU A 11 -11.06 -24.49 -0.39
C GLU A 11 -10.37 -23.22 -0.58
N LEU A 12 -10.96 -22.13 -0.22
CA LEU A 12 -10.38 -20.82 -0.45
C LEU A 12 -9.21 -20.51 0.42
N SER A 13 -9.04 -21.24 1.50
CA SER A 13 -7.92 -20.93 2.36
C SER A 13 -6.60 -21.23 1.69
N GLY A 14 -6.60 -22.00 0.64
CA GLY A 14 -5.38 -22.26 -0.09
C GLY A 14 -5.20 -21.39 -1.31
N CYS A 15 -6.00 -20.34 -1.45
CA CYS A 15 -5.93 -19.53 -2.64
C CYS A 15 -4.61 -18.79 -2.72
N PRO A 16 -3.87 -18.89 -3.82
CA PRO A 16 -2.59 -18.19 -3.92
C PRO A 16 -2.71 -16.69 -3.88
N LEU A 17 -3.91 -16.17 -4.07
CA LEU A 17 -4.10 -14.73 -3.99
C LEU A 17 -4.34 -14.23 -2.57
N ASP A 18 -4.51 -15.12 -1.59
CA ASP A 18 -4.79 -14.69 -0.24
C ASP A 18 -3.79 -13.66 0.29
N PRO A 19 -2.47 -13.88 0.17
CA PRO A 19 -1.55 -12.87 0.67
C PRO A 19 -1.70 -11.53 -0.05
N VAL A 20 -1.96 -11.58 -1.34
CA VAL A 20 -2.15 -10.35 -2.11
C VAL A 20 -3.41 -9.64 -1.66
N LEU A 21 -4.49 -10.39 -1.50
CA LEU A 21 -5.75 -9.79 -1.09
C LEU A 21 -5.65 -9.21 0.31
N ASN A 22 -4.94 -9.90 1.20
CA ASN A 22 -4.73 -9.38 2.55
C ASN A 22 -3.96 -8.06 2.53
N PHE A 23 -2.93 -7.98 1.70
CA PHE A 23 -2.18 -6.75 1.58
C PHE A 23 -3.05 -5.63 1.02
N LEU A 24 -3.78 -5.92 -0.06
CA LEU A 24 -4.59 -4.90 -0.71
C LEU A 24 -5.75 -4.44 0.17
N ALA A 25 -6.18 -5.29 1.10
CA ALA A 25 -7.25 -4.91 2.00
C ALA A 25 -6.79 -3.93 3.07
N LEU A 26 -5.50 -3.77 3.25
CA LEU A 26 -4.98 -2.84 4.24
C LEU A 26 -4.79 -1.49 3.60
N LYS A 27 -5.84 -0.71 3.65
CA LYS A 27 -5.90 0.57 2.96
C LYS A 27 -4.67 1.44 3.13
N TRP A 28 -4.21 1.58 4.35
CA TRP A 28 -3.10 2.48 4.58
C TRP A 28 -1.79 1.97 4.00
N LEU A 29 -1.58 0.65 3.99
CA LEU A 29 -0.35 0.09 3.43
C LEU A 29 -0.25 0.40 1.94
N VAL A 30 -1.32 0.14 1.22
CA VAL A 30 -1.34 0.37 -0.22
C VAL A 30 -1.20 1.85 -0.53
N HIS A 31 -1.89 2.68 0.25
CA HIS A 31 -1.85 4.12 0.03
C HIS A 31 -0.45 4.69 0.26
N ILE A 32 0.24 4.20 1.29
CA ILE A 32 1.59 4.66 1.56
C ILE A 32 2.53 4.29 0.41
N VAL A 33 2.42 3.06 -0.09
CA VAL A 33 3.25 2.65 -1.21
C VAL A 33 2.99 3.54 -2.41
N TRP A 34 1.72 3.84 -2.69
CA TRP A 34 1.38 4.70 -3.82
C TRP A 34 1.98 6.09 -3.67
N LEU A 35 1.86 6.68 -2.47
CA LEU A 35 2.41 8.02 -2.24
C LEU A 35 3.92 8.04 -2.40
N LEU A 36 4.59 7.03 -1.89
CA LEU A 36 6.04 6.97 -2.03
C LEU A 36 6.46 6.67 -3.46
N GLY A 37 5.57 6.14 -4.25
CA GLY A 37 5.85 5.95 -5.67
C GLY A 37 5.75 7.26 -6.45
N GLN A 38 4.96 8.22 -5.94
CA GLN A 38 4.83 9.51 -6.60
C GLN A 38 5.97 10.47 -6.21
N ALA A 39 6.49 10.31 -5.00
CA ALA A 39 7.59 11.13 -4.52
C ALA A 39 8.74 10.20 -4.22
N GLN A 40 9.96 10.65 -4.41
CA GLN A 40 11.07 9.77 -4.16
C GLN A 40 11.27 9.51 -2.68
N THR A 41 11.11 10.51 -1.87
CA THR A 41 11.20 10.35 -0.43
C THR A 41 10.14 11.20 0.21
N LEU A 42 9.67 10.77 1.37
CA LEU A 42 8.74 11.56 2.16
C LEU A 42 9.10 11.41 3.62
N ARG A 43 8.81 12.45 4.37
CA ARG A 43 8.98 12.43 5.81
C ARG A 43 7.66 12.03 6.45
N PHE A 44 7.74 11.64 7.73
CA PHE A 44 6.55 11.20 8.45
C PHE A 44 5.43 12.23 8.40
N ALA A 45 5.77 13.50 8.67
CA ALA A 45 4.73 14.52 8.68
C ALA A 45 4.11 14.74 7.32
N GLU A 46 4.91 14.59 6.27
CA GLU A 46 4.40 14.73 4.92
C GLU A 46 3.44 13.59 4.57
N LEU A 47 3.80 12.38 4.99
CA LEU A 47 2.91 11.24 4.78
C LEU A 47 1.61 11.43 5.55
N GLN A 48 1.71 11.89 6.78
CA GLN A 48 0.52 12.06 7.59
C GLN A 48 -0.42 13.10 6.99
N ARG A 49 0.13 14.16 6.43
CA ARG A 49 -0.71 15.17 5.80
C ARG A 49 -1.45 14.63 4.59
N GLN A 50 -0.85 13.67 3.89
CA GLN A 50 -1.45 13.13 2.68
C GLN A 50 -2.41 11.97 2.95
N LEU A 51 -2.54 11.56 4.20
CA LEU A 51 -3.39 10.43 4.56
C LEU A 51 -4.42 10.90 5.59
N PRO A 52 -5.44 11.61 5.13
CA PRO A 52 -6.42 12.19 6.04
C PRO A 52 -7.05 11.13 6.91
N GLY A 53 -7.08 11.39 8.20
CA GLY A 53 -7.68 10.47 9.14
C GLY A 53 -6.75 9.45 9.74
N VAL A 54 -5.51 9.36 9.27
CA VAL A 54 -4.59 8.40 9.86
C VAL A 54 -3.98 9.01 11.12
N SER A 55 -3.96 8.25 12.20
CA SER A 55 -3.31 8.71 13.41
C SER A 55 -1.80 8.45 13.32
N ALA A 56 -1.04 9.17 14.12
CA ALA A 56 0.40 8.95 14.14
C ALA A 56 0.72 7.51 14.55
N LYS A 57 -0.06 6.96 15.46
CA LYS A 57 0.18 5.61 15.91
C LYS A 57 -0.04 4.60 14.79
N VAL A 58 -1.12 4.75 14.04
CA VAL A 58 -1.41 3.85 12.95
C VAL A 58 -0.38 4.01 11.84
N LEU A 59 -0.05 5.24 11.50
CA LEU A 59 0.94 5.48 10.44
C LEU A 59 2.28 4.85 10.82
N SER A 60 2.70 5.03 12.06
CA SER A 60 3.95 4.45 12.53
C SER A 60 3.93 2.94 12.39
N ALA A 61 2.82 2.32 12.78
CA ALA A 61 2.70 0.87 12.69
C ALA A 61 2.71 0.39 11.25
N ARG A 62 2.06 1.11 10.35
CA ARG A 62 2.02 0.71 8.95
C ARG A 62 3.38 0.87 8.28
N LEU A 63 4.10 1.94 8.62
CA LEU A 63 5.44 2.11 8.08
C LEU A 63 6.36 0.98 8.54
N LYS A 64 6.24 0.57 9.78
CA LYS A 64 7.02 -0.53 10.29
C LYS A 64 6.67 -1.83 9.56
N GLN A 65 5.39 -2.07 9.31
CA GLN A 65 4.99 -3.25 8.59
C GLN A 65 5.59 -3.27 7.19
N LEU A 66 5.59 -2.13 6.51
CA LEU A 66 6.17 -2.06 5.17
C LEU A 66 7.68 -2.27 5.21
N GLU A 67 8.33 -1.80 6.26
CA GLU A 67 9.74 -2.04 6.44
C GLU A 67 10.02 -3.53 6.60
N VAL A 68 9.24 -4.20 7.43
CA VAL A 68 9.40 -5.63 7.65
C VAL A 68 9.17 -6.40 6.37
N LEU A 69 8.24 -5.94 5.52
CA LEU A 69 7.99 -6.57 4.24
C LEU A 69 9.04 -6.21 3.19
N THR A 70 10.01 -5.42 3.54
CA THR A 70 11.07 -4.93 2.66
C THR A 70 10.56 -4.10 1.49
N LEU A 71 9.41 -3.46 1.68
CA LEU A 71 8.86 -2.62 0.63
C LEU A 71 9.28 -1.18 0.77
N LEU A 72 9.73 -0.77 1.94
CA LEU A 72 10.26 0.58 2.09
C LEU A 72 11.47 0.57 3.01
N GLU A 73 12.26 1.64 2.90
CA GLU A 73 13.41 1.87 3.72
C GLU A 73 13.21 3.13 4.52
N ARG A 74 13.70 3.10 5.74
CA ARG A 74 13.70 4.25 6.61
C ARG A 74 15.14 4.69 6.76
N GLU A 75 15.41 5.93 6.46
CA GLU A 75 16.75 6.46 6.61
C GLU A 75 16.76 7.58 7.62
N ASP A 76 17.54 7.39 8.70
CA ASP A 76 17.70 8.41 9.71
C ASP A 76 19.00 9.13 9.37
N LYS A 77 18.93 10.43 9.10
CA LYS A 77 20.11 11.18 8.68
C LYS A 77 21.06 11.46 9.84
N GLY A 78 20.68 11.13 11.05
CA GLY A 78 21.58 11.32 12.19
C GLY A 78 21.77 12.77 12.61
N THR A 79 20.85 13.62 12.23
CA THR A 79 20.97 15.03 12.57
C THR A 79 20.18 15.38 13.82
N SER A 80 20.39 16.58 14.32
CA SER A 80 19.64 17.10 15.43
C SER A 80 19.15 18.51 15.04
N PRO A 81 17.85 18.68 14.86
CA PRO A 81 16.79 17.69 15.13
C PRO A 81 16.81 16.55 14.14
N PRO A 82 16.14 15.47 14.47
CA PRO A 82 16.16 14.29 13.61
C PRO A 82 15.57 14.53 12.24
N HIS A 83 16.17 13.93 11.24
CA HIS A 83 15.69 14.05 9.89
C HIS A 83 15.58 12.61 9.36
N VAL A 84 14.37 12.09 9.34
CA VAL A 84 14.12 10.72 8.91
C VAL A 84 13.28 10.75 7.65
N ILE A 85 13.71 10.04 6.64
CA ILE A 85 12.96 9.94 5.40
C ILE A 85 12.61 8.50 5.10
N TYR A 86 11.57 8.33 4.30
CA TYR A 86 11.12 7.02 3.86
C TYR A 86 11.14 6.98 2.34
N ARG A 87 11.51 5.83 1.79
CA ARG A 87 11.51 5.64 0.34
C ARG A 87 11.18 4.18 0.03
N LEU A 88 10.72 3.93 -1.17
CA LEU A 88 10.45 2.56 -1.59
C LEU A 88 11.75 1.85 -1.92
N THR A 89 11.80 0.57 -1.60
CA THR A 89 12.86 -0.31 -2.08
C THR A 89 12.54 -0.68 -3.53
N PRO A 90 13.44 -1.37 -4.23
CA PRO A 90 13.09 -1.89 -5.56
C PRO A 90 11.85 -2.79 -5.53
N TYR A 91 11.66 -3.56 -4.46
CA TYR A 91 10.45 -4.36 -4.33
C TYR A 91 9.22 -3.47 -4.17
N GLY A 92 9.35 -2.42 -3.36
CA GLY A 92 8.24 -1.48 -3.22
C GLY A 92 7.90 -0.79 -4.51
N ARG A 93 8.91 -0.48 -5.32
CA ARG A 93 8.65 0.12 -6.62
C ARG A 93 7.94 -0.84 -7.56
N SER A 94 8.26 -2.13 -7.48
CA SER A 94 7.53 -3.12 -8.27
C SER A 94 6.05 -3.16 -7.89
N ILE A 95 5.78 -3.09 -6.60
CA ILE A 95 4.39 -3.03 -6.15
C ILE A 95 3.72 -1.77 -6.66
N ASN A 96 4.43 -0.66 -6.62
CA ASN A 96 3.86 0.60 -7.11
C ASN A 96 3.54 0.52 -8.61
N GLU A 97 4.37 -0.13 -9.39
CA GLU A 97 4.10 -0.33 -10.81
C GLU A 97 2.85 -1.16 -11.02
N PHE A 98 2.68 -2.19 -10.20
CA PHE A 98 1.47 -2.99 -10.26
C PHE A 98 0.25 -2.13 -9.92
N LEU A 99 0.35 -1.29 -8.89
CA LEU A 99 -0.75 -0.41 -8.52
C LEU A 99 -1.07 0.58 -9.63
N ALA A 100 -0.05 1.08 -10.30
CA ALA A 100 -0.28 1.99 -11.41
C ALA A 100 -1.07 1.32 -12.52
N GLY A 101 -0.78 0.04 -12.77
CA GLY A 101 -1.54 -0.71 -13.76
C GLY A 101 -3.00 -0.90 -13.35
N VAL A 102 -3.21 -1.17 -12.07
CA VAL A 102 -4.56 -1.32 -11.56
C VAL A 102 -5.32 0.01 -11.65
N GLU A 103 -4.64 1.10 -11.32
CA GLU A 103 -5.26 2.41 -11.37
C GLU A 103 -5.67 2.77 -12.80
N LEU A 104 -4.79 2.46 -13.75
CA LEU A 104 -5.11 2.72 -15.13
C LEU A 104 -6.32 1.89 -15.57
N LYS A 105 -6.34 0.62 -15.17
CA LYS A 105 -7.46 -0.23 -15.52
C LYS A 105 -8.76 0.26 -14.88
N ALA A 106 -8.66 0.75 -13.66
CA ALA A 106 -9.84 1.28 -12.98
C ALA A 106 -10.41 2.47 -13.74
N ARG A 107 -9.53 3.33 -14.26
CA ARG A 107 -10.01 4.45 -15.06
C ARG A 107 -10.65 4.00 -16.36
N GLN A 108 -10.05 3.01 -17.01
CA GLN A 108 -10.60 2.49 -18.25
C GLN A 108 -11.97 1.85 -18.03
N LEU A 109 -12.15 1.21 -16.90
CA LEU A 109 -13.42 0.58 -16.57
C LEU A 109 -14.39 1.54 -15.90
N GLN A 110 -13.96 2.76 -15.65
CA GLN A 110 -14.79 3.78 -15.01
C GLN A 110 -15.33 3.33 -13.66
N LEU A 111 -14.45 2.71 -12.87
CA LEU A 111 -14.85 2.27 -11.56
C LEU A 111 -15.13 3.48 -10.66
N PRO A 112 -16.22 3.46 -9.91
CA PRO A 112 -16.53 4.61 -9.06
C PRO A 112 -15.64 4.68 -7.86
N ALA A 113 -15.40 5.90 -7.41
CA ALA A 113 -14.65 6.10 -6.18
C ALA A 113 -15.53 5.77 -5.00
N VAL A 114 -14.92 5.18 -3.98
CA VAL A 114 -15.64 4.89 -2.76
C VAL A 114 -15.46 6.06 -1.82
N SER A 115 -16.54 6.55 -1.23
CA SER A 115 -16.40 7.71 -0.39
C SER A 115 -15.72 7.32 0.90
N ARG A 116 -15.18 8.32 1.60
CA ARG A 116 -14.48 8.04 2.74
C ARG A 116 -15.26 7.49 3.80
N ASN A 117 -16.50 7.74 3.93
CA ASN A 117 -17.27 7.12 4.97
C ASN A 117 -17.82 5.82 4.46
N GLY A 118 -17.35 5.32 3.41
CA GLY A 118 -17.68 4.01 3.00
C GLY A 118 -18.82 3.88 2.11
N ALA A 119 -19.36 4.88 1.66
CA ALA A 119 -20.50 4.75 1.01
C ALA A 119 -20.35 4.45 -0.22
N ASN A 120 -20.79 4.03 -0.97
CA ASN A 120 -21.01 3.69 -1.94
C ASN A 120 -20.64 3.68 -3.10
N ILE A 121 -20.69 2.78 -3.55
CA ILE A 121 -20.40 2.61 -4.64
C ILE A 121 -21.38 2.73 -5.49
N ASP A 122 -22.41 2.65 -5.40
CA ASP A 122 -23.38 2.68 -6.20
C ASP A 122 -23.74 3.74 -6.56
N GLY A 123 -23.48 4.30 -6.29
CA GLY A 123 -23.85 5.32 -6.76
C GLY A 123 -24.61 5.44 -7.32
#